data_97c88de5554361e5f8d02a6a69c1085d
#
_entry.id   97c88de5554361e5f8d02a6a69c1085d
#
_cell.length_a   1.000
_cell.length_b   1.000
_cell.length_c   1.000
_cell.angle_alpha   90.00
_cell.angle_beta   90.00
_cell.angle_gamma   90.00
#
_symmetry.space_group_name_H-M   'P 1'
#
loop_
_entity.id
_entity.type
_entity.pdbx_description
1 polymer ?
#
loop_
_entity_poly.entity_id
_entity_poly.type
_entity_poly.pdbx_seq_one_letter_code
_entity_poly.pdbx_strand_id
1 'polypeptide(L)'
;QGLENIDKVDEFIKLTEQALKDEEKYKLWNASKSMYGIYGERDKGTYMVRPRFVESKISLDNLIFFLDIAKRYRDKRLHLTTRQDIQLHGNKKEDLVNLLKELKSKGFLTKATGGDAARAVIAPPTTGFEEEIINVAPYSKAVTRLILETADFMFLPRKFKVAFSNKEENNLYVKIADVGFEAIEKDGVKGFKVFGGGSLGINPREAIVLKDFIKPEEALYYVVAMRNLFNEHGDRKIRGKARLRFILIRLGEEKFLKLFNNYLDDLYKKVGDKYKNILLEEIEKYKNPYEVKAI
;
A
#
# COMPACT_ATOMS: atom_id res chain seq x y z
N GLN A 1 -2.38 -14.04 8.79
CA GLN A 1 -3.36 -13.00 8.43
C GLN A 1 -4.14 -12.70 9.69
N GLY A 2 -4.01 -11.47 10.22
CA GLY A 2 -4.61 -11.11 11.51
C GLY A 2 -6.14 -11.18 11.47
N LEU A 3 -6.71 -12.01 12.33
CA LEU A 3 -8.16 -12.19 12.53
C LEU A 3 -8.89 -10.84 12.74
N GLU A 4 -8.22 -9.88 13.42
CA GLU A 4 -8.74 -8.52 13.64
C GLU A 4 -9.08 -7.73 12.35
N ASN A 5 -8.44 -8.06 11.24
CA ASN A 5 -8.72 -7.40 9.96
C ASN A 5 -9.91 -8.00 9.23
N ILE A 6 -10.20 -9.27 9.49
CA ILE A 6 -11.35 -9.98 8.93
C ILE A 6 -12.63 -9.43 9.55
N ASP A 7 -12.65 -9.23 10.88
CA ASP A 7 -13.82 -8.72 11.59
C ASP A 7 -14.24 -7.33 11.09
N LYS A 8 -13.26 -6.41 10.88
CA LYS A 8 -13.55 -5.07 10.36
C LYS A 8 -14.06 -5.08 8.92
N VAL A 9 -13.62 -6.03 8.09
CA VAL A 9 -14.15 -6.19 6.72
C VAL A 9 -15.58 -6.71 6.77
N ASP A 10 -15.91 -7.64 7.67
CA ASP A 10 -17.27 -8.15 7.84
C ASP A 10 -18.22 -7.07 8.38
N GLU A 11 -17.76 -6.30 9.35
CA GLU A 11 -18.52 -5.12 9.81
C GLU A 11 -18.83 -4.15 8.68
N PHE A 12 -17.86 -3.90 7.79
CA PHE A 12 -18.09 -3.02 6.64
C PHE A 12 -19.03 -3.64 5.61
N ILE A 13 -18.96 -4.95 5.34
CA ILE A 13 -19.90 -5.65 4.47
C ILE A 13 -21.32 -5.55 5.05
N LYS A 14 -21.48 -5.77 6.37
CA LYS A 14 -22.76 -5.61 7.07
C LYS A 14 -23.28 -4.17 6.99
N LEU A 15 -22.40 -3.18 7.18
CA LEU A 15 -22.75 -1.76 7.02
C LEU A 15 -23.19 -1.45 5.58
N THR A 16 -22.52 -2.05 4.58
CA THR A 16 -22.91 -1.91 3.17
C THR A 16 -24.32 -2.44 2.92
N GLU A 17 -24.66 -3.59 3.49
CA GLU A 17 -26.00 -4.18 3.39
C GLU A 17 -27.07 -3.30 4.08
N GLN A 18 -26.78 -2.80 5.28
CA GLN A 18 -27.67 -1.89 6.01
C GLN A 18 -27.89 -0.57 5.27
N ALA A 19 -26.84 -0.03 4.64
CA ALA A 19 -26.88 1.21 3.86
C ALA A 19 -27.79 1.13 2.61
N LEU A 20 -28.25 -0.04 2.20
CA LEU A 20 -29.24 -0.20 1.14
C LEU A 20 -30.65 0.22 1.60
N LYS A 21 -30.94 0.12 2.90
CA LYS A 21 -32.30 0.23 3.46
C LYS A 21 -32.47 1.39 4.46
N ASP A 22 -31.37 1.92 4.98
CA ASP A 22 -31.32 2.89 6.07
C ASP A 22 -30.47 4.10 5.69
N GLU A 23 -31.05 5.30 5.78
CA GLU A 23 -30.38 6.55 5.37
C GLU A 23 -29.24 6.95 6.31
N GLU A 24 -29.35 6.72 7.61
CA GLU A 24 -28.26 7.02 8.55
C GLU A 24 -27.08 6.08 8.34
N LYS A 25 -27.35 4.78 8.13
CA LYS A 25 -26.34 3.79 7.76
C LYS A 25 -25.70 4.14 6.42
N TYR A 26 -26.47 4.67 5.47
CA TYR A 26 -25.92 5.17 4.20
C TYR A 26 -24.96 6.34 4.40
N LYS A 27 -25.27 7.30 5.26
CA LYS A 27 -24.37 8.42 5.57
C LYS A 27 -23.05 7.92 6.15
N LEU A 28 -23.10 7.00 7.10
CA LEU A 28 -21.91 6.37 7.72
C LEU A 28 -21.09 5.59 6.69
N TRP A 29 -21.75 4.75 5.89
CA TRP A 29 -21.12 4.00 4.81
C TRP A 29 -20.47 4.93 3.79
N ASN A 30 -21.17 5.97 3.35
CA ASN A 30 -20.67 6.93 2.37
C ASN A 30 -19.43 7.68 2.86
N ALA A 31 -19.33 7.98 4.17
CA ALA A 31 -18.17 8.59 4.79
C ALA A 31 -16.94 7.62 4.85
N SER A 32 -17.19 6.33 5.02
CA SER A 32 -16.15 5.31 5.24
C SER A 32 -15.76 4.52 3.99
N LYS A 33 -16.63 4.42 2.97
CA LYS A 33 -16.45 3.54 1.80
C LYS A 33 -15.12 3.69 1.07
N SER A 34 -14.57 4.92 1.01
CA SER A 34 -13.29 5.15 0.32
C SER A 34 -12.11 4.44 1.01
N MET A 35 -12.16 4.23 2.33
CA MET A 35 -11.14 3.49 3.07
C MET A 35 -11.17 2.00 2.74
N TYR A 36 -12.32 1.51 2.29
CA TYR A 36 -12.52 0.15 1.79
C TYR A 36 -12.51 0.08 0.25
N GLY A 37 -11.83 1.03 -0.40
CA GLY A 37 -11.58 1.00 -1.83
C GLY A 37 -12.79 1.23 -2.73
N ILE A 38 -13.90 1.73 -2.18
CA ILE A 38 -15.13 1.99 -2.93
C ILE A 38 -15.25 3.48 -3.21
N TYR A 39 -15.43 3.83 -4.48
CA TYR A 39 -15.57 5.21 -4.94
C TYR A 39 -16.79 5.35 -5.85
N GLY A 40 -17.60 6.39 -5.61
CA GLY A 40 -18.63 6.79 -6.58
C GLY A 40 -17.98 7.24 -7.89
N GLU A 41 -18.60 6.91 -9.01
CA GLU A 41 -18.14 7.26 -10.34
C GLU A 41 -18.93 8.45 -10.91
N ARG A 42 -18.54 8.90 -12.10
CA ARG A 42 -19.24 10.00 -12.79
C ARG A 42 -20.66 9.59 -13.23
N ASP A 43 -20.82 8.33 -13.62
CA ASP A 43 -22.13 7.73 -13.87
C ASP A 43 -22.83 7.52 -12.52
N LYS A 44 -23.89 8.33 -12.30
CA LYS A 44 -24.59 8.36 -11.01
C LYS A 44 -25.14 6.99 -10.63
N GLY A 45 -24.88 6.57 -9.40
CA GLY A 45 -25.34 5.28 -8.88
C GLY A 45 -24.39 4.12 -9.17
N THR A 46 -23.24 4.38 -9.81
CA THR A 46 -22.19 3.37 -10.00
C THR A 46 -20.99 3.61 -9.12
N TYR A 47 -20.25 2.53 -8.87
CA TYR A 47 -19.10 2.51 -7.96
C TYR A 47 -17.94 1.73 -8.56
N MET A 48 -16.74 2.27 -8.36
CA MET A 48 -15.50 1.55 -8.55
C MET A 48 -15.15 0.83 -7.26
N VAL A 49 -14.72 -0.43 -7.37
CA VAL A 49 -14.19 -1.24 -6.27
C VAL A 49 -12.73 -1.61 -6.57
N ARG A 50 -11.86 -1.40 -5.60
CA ARG A 50 -10.42 -1.71 -5.70
C ARG A 50 -10.03 -2.70 -4.62
N PRO A 51 -9.83 -3.98 -4.94
CA PRO A 51 -9.20 -4.92 -4.03
C PRO A 51 -7.70 -4.64 -3.90
N ARG A 52 -7.09 -5.12 -2.82
CA ARG A 52 -5.65 -5.02 -2.57
C ARG A 52 -4.93 -6.19 -3.20
N PHE A 53 -3.91 -5.87 -3.97
CA PHE A 53 -2.94 -6.83 -4.46
C PHE A 53 -1.64 -6.74 -3.64
N VAL A 54 -0.94 -7.85 -3.55
CA VAL A 54 0.32 -7.97 -2.83
C VAL A 54 1.39 -8.43 -3.82
N GLU A 55 2.59 -7.90 -3.70
CA GLU A 55 3.74 -8.29 -4.53
C GLU A 55 3.59 -7.99 -6.04
N SER A 56 2.60 -7.20 -6.44
CA SER A 56 2.35 -6.90 -7.86
C SER A 56 2.08 -8.14 -8.73
N LYS A 57 1.68 -9.23 -8.12
CA LYS A 57 1.48 -10.54 -8.77
C LYS A 57 0.04 -10.99 -8.66
N ILE A 58 -0.40 -11.70 -9.67
CA ILE A 58 -1.69 -12.38 -9.70
C ILE A 58 -1.51 -13.76 -10.35
N SER A 59 -2.02 -14.81 -9.73
CA SER A 59 -2.05 -16.12 -10.34
C SER A 59 -3.05 -16.17 -11.51
N LEU A 60 -2.87 -17.11 -12.42
CA LEU A 60 -3.81 -17.31 -13.53
C LEU A 60 -5.23 -17.58 -13.02
N ASP A 61 -5.39 -18.42 -11.99
CA ASP A 61 -6.71 -18.73 -11.40
C ASP A 61 -7.38 -17.48 -10.83
N ASN A 62 -6.62 -16.61 -10.17
CA ASN A 62 -7.13 -15.34 -9.68
C ASN A 62 -7.47 -14.38 -10.83
N LEU A 63 -6.68 -14.35 -11.89
CA LEU A 63 -7.01 -13.54 -13.06
C LEU A 63 -8.32 -14.03 -13.72
N ILE A 64 -8.50 -15.34 -13.86
CA ILE A 64 -9.75 -15.95 -14.36
C ILE A 64 -10.92 -15.57 -13.46
N PHE A 65 -10.75 -15.62 -12.13
CA PHE A 65 -11.76 -15.18 -11.17
C PHE A 65 -12.15 -13.70 -11.37
N PHE A 66 -11.18 -12.80 -11.56
CA PHE A 66 -11.46 -11.38 -11.83
C PHE A 66 -12.16 -11.18 -13.19
N LEU A 67 -11.77 -11.94 -14.21
CA LEU A 67 -12.44 -11.89 -15.51
C LEU A 67 -13.91 -12.37 -15.42
N ASP A 68 -14.17 -13.40 -14.62
CA ASP A 68 -15.53 -13.88 -14.39
C ASP A 68 -16.38 -12.84 -13.63
N ILE A 69 -15.84 -12.22 -12.57
CA ILE A 69 -16.47 -11.09 -11.90
C ILE A 69 -16.77 -9.96 -12.91
N ALA A 70 -15.81 -9.56 -13.73
CA ALA A 70 -16.00 -8.48 -14.69
C ALA A 70 -17.10 -8.80 -15.72
N LYS A 71 -17.25 -10.07 -16.12
CA LYS A 71 -18.33 -10.49 -17.03
C LYS A 71 -19.73 -10.40 -16.40
N ARG A 72 -19.83 -10.67 -15.09
CA ARG A 72 -21.11 -10.66 -14.36
C ARG A 72 -21.57 -9.26 -13.99
N TYR A 73 -20.64 -8.31 -13.84
CA TYR A 73 -20.95 -6.93 -13.48
C TYR A 73 -20.98 -6.01 -14.71
N ARG A 74 -21.50 -4.80 -14.53
CA ARG A 74 -21.94 -3.92 -15.61
C ARG A 74 -20.85 -3.54 -16.61
N ASP A 75 -19.62 -3.24 -16.16
CA ASP A 75 -18.61 -2.67 -17.05
C ASP A 75 -17.87 -3.72 -17.90
N LYS A 76 -17.90 -4.98 -17.51
CA LYS A 76 -17.26 -6.11 -18.21
C LYS A 76 -15.76 -5.89 -18.55
N ARG A 77 -15.08 -5.02 -17.80
CA ARG A 77 -13.67 -4.67 -17.99
C ARG A 77 -12.91 -4.75 -16.67
N LEU A 78 -11.63 -5.09 -16.78
CA LEU A 78 -10.66 -4.93 -15.72
C LEU A 78 -9.80 -3.71 -16.01
N HIS A 79 -9.67 -2.81 -15.06
CA HIS A 79 -8.76 -1.67 -15.15
C HIS A 79 -7.50 -1.96 -14.36
N LEU A 80 -6.38 -2.21 -15.04
CA LEU A 80 -5.06 -2.34 -14.45
C LEU A 80 -4.50 -0.95 -14.19
N THR A 81 -4.05 -0.70 -12.96
CA THR A 81 -3.55 0.63 -12.58
C THR A 81 -2.02 0.70 -12.61
N THR A 82 -1.47 1.91 -12.73
CA THR A 82 -0.02 2.17 -12.60
C THR A 82 0.50 1.91 -11.18
N ARG A 83 -0.38 1.53 -10.24
CA ARG A 83 0.00 1.14 -8.87
C ARG A 83 -0.28 -0.34 -8.62
N GLN A 84 -0.32 -1.12 -9.69
CA GLN A 84 -0.38 -2.58 -9.65
C GLN A 84 -1.62 -3.12 -8.93
N ASP A 85 -2.70 -2.36 -8.97
CA ASP A 85 -4.03 -2.78 -8.51
C ASP A 85 -4.93 -3.08 -9.72
N ILE A 86 -5.96 -3.91 -9.50
CA ILE A 86 -7.09 -4.05 -10.42
C ILE A 86 -8.27 -3.24 -9.87
N GLN A 87 -8.98 -2.54 -10.75
CA GLN A 87 -10.21 -1.84 -10.42
C GLN A 87 -11.37 -2.45 -11.18
N LEU A 88 -12.48 -2.65 -10.47
CA LEU A 88 -13.76 -3.10 -11.00
C LEU A 88 -14.69 -1.89 -11.05
N HIS A 89 -15.09 -1.49 -12.25
CA HIS A 89 -15.89 -0.30 -12.52
C HIS A 89 -17.34 -0.63 -12.82
N GLY A 90 -18.23 0.36 -12.71
CA GLY A 90 -19.64 0.25 -13.11
C GLY A 90 -20.50 -0.61 -12.18
N ASN A 91 -20.04 -0.91 -10.95
CA ASN A 91 -20.82 -1.72 -10.04
C ASN A 91 -22.00 -0.93 -9.48
N LYS A 92 -23.18 -1.51 -9.44
CA LYS A 92 -24.34 -0.93 -8.78
C LYS A 92 -24.23 -1.09 -7.27
N LYS A 93 -24.88 -0.21 -6.53
CA LYS A 93 -24.89 -0.26 -5.05
C LYS A 93 -25.40 -1.61 -4.52
N GLU A 94 -26.41 -2.16 -5.16
CA GLU A 94 -27.06 -3.43 -4.81
C GLU A 94 -26.11 -4.63 -4.96
N ASP A 95 -25.18 -4.56 -5.91
CA ASP A 95 -24.21 -5.62 -6.20
C ASP A 95 -23.01 -5.62 -5.23
N LEU A 96 -22.74 -4.50 -4.54
CA LEU A 96 -21.53 -4.33 -3.74
C LEU A 96 -21.38 -5.35 -2.62
N VAL A 97 -22.49 -5.74 -1.97
CA VAL A 97 -22.45 -6.73 -0.86
C VAL A 97 -21.93 -8.08 -1.37
N ASN A 98 -22.50 -8.56 -2.48
CA ASN A 98 -22.12 -9.84 -3.08
C ASN A 98 -20.68 -9.77 -3.61
N LEU A 99 -20.32 -8.70 -4.29
CA LEU A 99 -18.96 -8.48 -4.80
C LEU A 99 -17.92 -8.49 -3.67
N LEU A 100 -18.17 -7.80 -2.55
CA LEU A 100 -17.26 -7.78 -1.40
C LEU A 100 -17.12 -9.15 -0.74
N LYS A 101 -18.24 -9.92 -0.62
CA LYS A 101 -18.23 -11.29 -0.10
C LYS A 101 -17.42 -12.22 -1.00
N GLU A 102 -17.60 -12.13 -2.31
CA GLU A 102 -16.84 -12.92 -3.28
C GLU A 102 -15.34 -12.61 -3.24
N LEU A 103 -14.96 -11.32 -3.28
CA LEU A 103 -13.56 -10.90 -3.15
C LEU A 103 -12.93 -11.46 -1.86
N LYS A 104 -13.63 -11.30 -0.73
CA LYS A 104 -13.17 -11.82 0.57
C LYS A 104 -12.98 -13.34 0.56
N SER A 105 -13.90 -14.09 -0.04
CA SER A 105 -13.83 -15.57 -0.10
C SER A 105 -12.58 -16.08 -0.83
N LYS A 106 -12.02 -15.26 -1.73
CA LYS A 106 -10.78 -15.52 -2.46
C LYS A 106 -9.55 -14.85 -1.81
N GLY A 107 -9.71 -14.26 -0.62
CA GLY A 107 -8.62 -13.61 0.12
C GLY A 107 -8.30 -12.19 -0.34
N PHE A 108 -9.10 -11.59 -1.24
CA PHE A 108 -8.90 -10.21 -1.68
C PHE A 108 -9.65 -9.25 -0.77
N LEU A 109 -8.90 -8.49 0.01
CA LEU A 109 -9.45 -7.46 0.87
C LEU A 109 -9.47 -6.10 0.16
N THR A 110 -10.47 -5.30 0.44
CA THR A 110 -10.59 -3.93 -0.07
C THR A 110 -10.13 -2.88 0.94
N LYS A 111 -9.84 -3.29 2.18
CA LYS A 111 -9.39 -2.41 3.27
C LYS A 111 -8.09 -1.68 2.93
N ALA A 112 -8.00 -0.40 3.30
CA ALA A 112 -6.85 0.48 3.11
C ALA A 112 -6.42 0.67 1.64
N THR A 113 -7.27 0.41 0.65
CA THR A 113 -6.95 0.61 -0.77
C THR A 113 -7.33 1.99 -1.29
N GLY A 114 -7.97 2.80 -0.46
CA GLY A 114 -8.42 4.15 -0.79
C GLY A 114 -8.40 5.11 0.39
N GLY A 115 -9.05 6.26 0.26
CA GLY A 115 -9.15 7.26 1.33
C GLY A 115 -7.79 7.84 1.77
N ASP A 116 -7.72 8.20 3.02
CA ASP A 116 -6.52 8.75 3.66
C ASP A 116 -5.73 7.64 4.38
N ALA A 117 -5.32 6.63 3.61
CA ALA A 117 -4.63 5.43 4.06
C ALA A 117 -3.41 5.10 3.19
N ALA A 118 -2.59 4.16 3.66
CA ALA A 118 -1.48 3.63 2.88
C ALA A 118 -1.99 2.84 1.66
N ARG A 119 -1.36 3.07 0.52
CA ARG A 119 -1.69 2.44 -0.77
C ARG A 119 -0.97 1.10 -0.93
N ALA A 120 -1.30 0.38 -2.01
CA ALA A 120 -0.54 -0.79 -2.42
C ALA A 120 0.97 -0.47 -2.46
N VAL A 121 1.77 -1.38 -1.94
CA VAL A 121 3.23 -1.28 -1.97
C VAL A 121 3.69 -1.72 -3.36
N ILE A 122 4.45 -0.87 -4.03
CA ILE A 122 4.97 -1.20 -5.37
C ILE A 122 6.28 -1.99 -5.23
N ALA A 123 6.39 -3.05 -6.02
CA ALA A 123 7.62 -3.76 -6.32
C ALA A 123 7.74 -3.92 -7.85
N PRO A 124 8.94 -4.06 -8.43
CA PRO A 124 9.08 -4.33 -9.85
C PRO A 124 8.33 -5.59 -10.25
N PRO A 125 7.60 -5.60 -11.39
CA PRO A 125 6.85 -6.77 -11.84
C PRO A 125 7.78 -7.94 -12.21
N THR A 126 9.04 -7.64 -12.50
CA THR A 126 10.10 -8.58 -12.84
C THR A 126 10.79 -9.21 -11.62
N THR A 127 10.46 -8.77 -10.40
CA THR A 127 11.04 -9.30 -9.16
C THR A 127 10.88 -10.82 -9.06
N GLY A 128 12.00 -11.52 -8.91
CA GLY A 128 12.09 -12.98 -8.88
C GLY A 128 12.15 -13.67 -10.25
N PHE A 129 12.15 -12.91 -11.37
CA PHE A 129 12.23 -13.43 -12.74
C PHE A 129 13.47 -12.95 -13.51
N GLU A 130 14.20 -12.01 -12.97
CA GLU A 130 15.40 -11.44 -13.59
C GLU A 130 16.56 -11.42 -12.59
N GLU A 131 17.77 -11.11 -13.09
CA GLU A 131 18.91 -10.83 -12.22
C GLU A 131 18.64 -9.56 -11.41
N GLU A 132 18.75 -9.68 -10.09
CA GLU A 132 18.40 -8.63 -9.14
C GLU A 132 19.39 -8.57 -7.97
N ILE A 133 19.61 -7.39 -7.44
CA ILE A 133 20.46 -7.19 -6.26
C ILE A 133 19.76 -7.82 -5.03
N ILE A 134 18.48 -7.48 -4.83
CA ILE A 134 17.64 -8.02 -3.76
C ILE A 134 16.28 -8.40 -4.34
N ASN A 135 15.80 -9.60 -4.02
CA ASN A 135 14.40 -9.95 -4.24
C ASN A 135 13.53 -9.16 -3.26
N VAL A 136 12.80 -8.16 -3.78
CA VAL A 136 12.03 -7.23 -2.94
C VAL A 136 10.59 -7.67 -2.66
N ALA A 137 10.16 -8.82 -3.18
CA ALA A 137 8.81 -9.33 -2.96
C ALA A 137 8.49 -9.57 -1.47
N PRO A 138 9.33 -10.24 -0.65
CA PRO A 138 9.07 -10.42 0.76
C PRO A 138 9.00 -9.10 1.54
N TYR A 139 9.76 -8.07 1.12
CA TYR A 139 9.71 -6.73 1.72
C TYR A 139 8.39 -6.02 1.44
N SER A 140 7.95 -6.06 0.18
CA SER A 140 6.63 -5.54 -0.21
C SER A 140 5.51 -6.22 0.56
N LYS A 141 5.61 -7.54 0.76
CA LYS A 141 4.65 -8.34 1.53
C LYS A 141 4.65 -7.97 3.01
N ALA A 142 5.84 -7.85 3.63
CA ALA A 142 5.97 -7.46 5.02
C ALA A 142 5.37 -6.07 5.31
N VAL A 143 5.64 -5.08 4.44
CA VAL A 143 5.01 -3.74 4.56
C VAL A 143 3.49 -3.82 4.35
N THR A 144 3.02 -4.62 3.40
CA THR A 144 1.57 -4.81 3.18
C THR A 144 0.92 -5.45 4.40
N ARG A 145 1.57 -6.43 5.03
CA ARG A 145 1.13 -7.04 6.28
C ARG A 145 0.98 -5.99 7.39
N LEU A 146 1.98 -5.14 7.61
CA LEU A 146 1.90 -4.03 8.58
C LEU A 146 0.72 -3.10 8.30
N ILE A 147 0.49 -2.74 7.03
CA ILE A 147 -0.62 -1.86 6.64
C ILE A 147 -1.98 -2.51 6.99
N LEU A 148 -2.11 -3.80 6.81
CA LEU A 148 -3.37 -4.52 7.08
C LEU A 148 -3.59 -4.82 8.55
N GLU A 149 -2.53 -5.16 9.29
CA GLU A 149 -2.60 -5.57 10.68
C GLU A 149 -2.70 -4.40 11.68
N THR A 150 -2.35 -3.18 11.27
CA THR A 150 -2.39 -2.01 12.14
C THR A 150 -3.40 -0.98 11.67
N ALA A 151 -4.16 -0.38 12.61
CA ALA A 151 -5.06 0.73 12.31
C ALA A 151 -4.30 2.02 11.92
N ASP A 152 -3.05 2.11 12.29
CA ASP A 152 -2.22 3.31 12.17
C ASP A 152 -1.97 3.76 10.72
N PHE A 153 -2.12 2.85 9.75
CA PHE A 153 -1.97 3.16 8.33
C PHE A 153 -3.29 3.56 7.65
N MET A 154 -4.40 3.59 8.38
CA MET A 154 -5.73 3.88 7.84
C MET A 154 -6.20 5.33 8.00
N PHE A 155 -5.74 6.05 9.02
CA PHE A 155 -6.21 7.39 9.37
C PHE A 155 -5.09 8.44 9.25
N LEU A 156 -4.38 8.39 8.16
CA LEU A 156 -3.29 9.32 7.87
C LEU A 156 -3.83 10.69 7.41
N PRO A 157 -3.04 11.75 7.44
CA PRO A 157 -3.46 13.05 6.87
C PRO A 157 -3.86 12.97 5.40
N ARG A 158 -3.22 12.06 4.65
CA ARG A 158 -3.48 11.78 3.23
C ARG A 158 -2.92 10.40 2.86
N LYS A 159 -3.14 9.97 1.58
CA LYS A 159 -2.53 8.75 1.02
C LYS A 159 -1.03 8.70 1.26
N PHE A 160 -0.56 7.53 1.69
CA PHE A 160 0.85 7.22 1.92
C PHE A 160 1.31 6.12 0.96
N LYS A 161 2.48 6.25 0.36
CA LYS A 161 2.97 5.39 -0.69
C LYS A 161 4.35 4.85 -0.36
N VAL A 162 4.52 3.54 -0.48
CA VAL A 162 5.81 2.85 -0.36
C VAL A 162 6.13 2.18 -1.68
N ALA A 163 7.39 2.19 -2.08
CA ALA A 163 7.88 1.52 -3.28
C ALA A 163 9.26 0.91 -3.03
N PHE A 164 9.47 -0.26 -3.62
CA PHE A 164 10.77 -0.94 -3.66
C PHE A 164 11.25 -1.04 -5.10
N SER A 165 12.57 -1.02 -5.27
CA SER A 165 13.28 -1.37 -6.49
C SER A 165 14.26 -2.49 -6.19
N ASN A 166 14.34 -3.48 -7.06
CA ASN A 166 15.24 -4.63 -6.93
C ASN A 166 16.65 -4.37 -7.51
N LYS A 167 16.81 -3.27 -8.23
CA LYS A 167 18.07 -2.78 -8.82
C LYS A 167 17.89 -1.32 -9.28
N GLU A 168 18.97 -0.63 -9.62
CA GLU A 168 18.96 0.80 -9.95
C GLU A 168 18.08 1.12 -11.17
N GLU A 169 18.12 0.28 -12.21
CA GLU A 169 17.36 0.52 -13.45
C GLU A 169 15.84 0.54 -13.24
N ASN A 170 15.37 -0.05 -12.15
CA ASN A 170 13.95 -0.12 -11.78
C ASN A 170 13.52 0.93 -10.74
N ASN A 171 14.29 1.99 -10.54
CA ASN A 171 14.13 2.92 -9.41
C ASN A 171 13.06 4.01 -9.59
N LEU A 172 12.38 4.09 -10.73
CA LEU A 172 11.43 5.17 -11.05
C LEU A 172 10.41 5.44 -9.92
N TYR A 173 9.80 4.39 -9.41
CA TYR A 173 8.74 4.56 -8.41
C TYR A 173 9.26 4.92 -7.02
N VAL A 174 10.50 4.60 -6.68
CA VAL A 174 11.06 4.89 -5.35
C VAL A 174 11.27 6.39 -5.16
N LYS A 175 11.67 7.11 -6.23
CA LYS A 175 11.90 8.56 -6.20
C LYS A 175 10.61 9.40 -6.16
N ILE A 176 9.46 8.81 -6.44
CA ILE A 176 8.14 9.47 -6.41
C ILE A 176 7.20 8.91 -5.34
N ALA A 177 7.75 8.16 -4.39
CA ALA A 177 7.05 7.62 -3.23
C ALA A 177 7.24 8.47 -1.98
N ASP A 178 6.35 8.31 -1.00
CA ASP A 178 6.53 8.92 0.32
C ASP A 178 7.71 8.27 1.07
N VAL A 179 7.93 6.94 0.85
CA VAL A 179 9.15 6.21 1.21
C VAL A 179 9.52 5.28 0.05
N GLY A 180 10.75 5.32 -0.39
CA GLY A 180 11.28 4.49 -1.46
C GLY A 180 12.57 3.76 -1.06
N PHE A 181 12.71 2.52 -1.52
CA PHE A 181 13.87 1.67 -1.26
C PHE A 181 14.46 1.20 -2.59
N GLU A 182 15.68 1.57 -2.86
CA GLU A 182 16.46 1.14 -4.02
C GLU A 182 17.48 0.10 -3.58
N ALA A 183 17.36 -1.13 -4.10
CA ALA A 183 18.35 -2.16 -3.83
C ALA A 183 19.69 -1.77 -4.46
N ILE A 184 20.71 -1.77 -3.63
CA ILE A 184 22.10 -1.45 -4.01
C ILE A 184 23.06 -2.46 -3.39
N GLU A 185 24.25 -2.57 -4.01
CA GLU A 185 25.37 -3.29 -3.44
C GLU A 185 26.50 -2.31 -3.15
N LYS A 186 27.03 -2.33 -1.94
CA LYS A 186 28.13 -1.49 -1.50
C LYS A 186 29.18 -2.36 -0.82
N ASP A 187 30.40 -2.34 -1.32
CA ASP A 187 31.53 -3.13 -0.80
C ASP A 187 31.19 -4.62 -0.66
N GLY A 188 30.47 -5.18 -1.63
CA GLY A 188 30.02 -6.58 -1.65
C GLY A 188 28.86 -6.90 -0.70
N VAL A 189 28.27 -5.89 -0.04
CA VAL A 189 27.13 -6.05 0.86
C VAL A 189 25.87 -5.50 0.20
N LYS A 190 24.84 -6.33 0.09
CA LYS A 190 23.54 -5.95 -0.44
C LYS A 190 22.72 -5.20 0.63
N GLY A 191 22.06 -4.13 0.22
CA GLY A 191 21.25 -3.30 1.11
C GLY A 191 20.34 -2.38 0.32
N PHE A 192 19.79 -1.37 0.98
CA PHE A 192 18.95 -0.37 0.35
C PHE A 192 19.50 1.05 0.54
N LYS A 193 19.43 1.84 -0.53
CA LYS A 193 19.39 3.30 -0.44
C LYS A 193 17.95 3.72 -0.20
N VAL A 194 17.72 4.63 0.74
CA VAL A 194 16.37 5.00 1.16
C VAL A 194 16.07 6.44 0.78
N PHE A 195 14.89 6.64 0.19
CA PHE A 195 14.38 7.93 -0.25
C PHE A 195 13.11 8.29 0.51
N GLY A 196 12.84 9.59 0.66
CA GLY A 196 11.61 10.05 1.33
C GLY A 196 11.08 11.37 0.81
N GLY A 197 9.76 11.55 0.91
CA GLY A 197 9.08 12.81 0.59
C GLY A 197 8.81 13.04 -0.89
N GLY A 198 8.95 12.04 -1.75
CA GLY A 198 8.62 12.11 -3.16
C GLY A 198 7.12 12.09 -3.44
N SER A 199 6.69 12.69 -4.53
CA SER A 199 5.28 12.67 -4.94
C SER A 199 5.06 13.22 -6.34
N LEU A 200 4.06 12.66 -7.05
CA LEU A 200 3.47 13.23 -8.25
C LEU A 200 2.20 14.05 -7.92
N GLY A 201 1.59 14.62 -8.92
CA GLY A 201 0.38 15.43 -8.85
C GLY A 201 0.71 16.92 -8.90
N ILE A 202 -0.20 17.78 -8.44
CA ILE A 202 0.04 19.24 -8.37
C ILE A 202 1.29 19.50 -7.52
N ASN A 203 2.27 20.22 -8.03
CA ASN A 203 3.59 20.44 -7.45
C ASN A 203 4.36 19.13 -7.24
N PRO A 204 4.76 18.42 -8.30
CA PRO A 204 5.56 17.21 -8.19
C PRO A 204 6.92 17.49 -7.54
N ARG A 205 7.43 16.51 -6.81
CA ARG A 205 8.76 16.58 -6.21
C ARG A 205 9.40 15.21 -6.20
N GLU A 206 10.65 15.12 -6.54
CA GLU A 206 11.46 13.95 -6.25
C GLU A 206 11.72 13.82 -4.74
N ALA A 207 11.86 12.58 -4.30
CA ALA A 207 12.25 12.26 -2.94
C ALA A 207 13.71 12.68 -2.69
N ILE A 208 13.99 13.06 -1.46
CA ILE A 208 15.36 13.25 -0.99
C ILE A 208 15.94 11.93 -0.48
N VAL A 209 17.26 11.81 -0.43
CA VAL A 209 17.94 10.69 0.19
C VAL A 209 17.82 10.80 1.70
N LEU A 210 17.20 9.81 2.34
CA LEU A 210 17.13 9.70 3.80
C LEU A 210 18.36 9.00 4.36
N LYS A 211 18.86 7.99 3.64
CA LYS A 211 20.05 7.22 4.00
C LYS A 211 20.66 6.61 2.74
N ASP A 212 21.98 6.70 2.60
CA ASP A 212 22.69 6.16 1.44
C ASP A 212 22.80 4.63 1.46
N PHE A 213 22.78 4.01 2.63
CA PHE A 213 22.80 2.58 2.80
C PHE A 213 22.18 2.17 4.13
N ILE A 214 21.30 1.16 4.08
CA ILE A 214 20.80 0.44 5.25
C ILE A 214 20.90 -1.06 4.98
N LYS A 215 21.00 -1.85 6.05
CA LYS A 215 20.82 -3.30 5.94
C LYS A 215 19.38 -3.63 5.57
N PRO A 216 19.15 -4.71 4.81
CA PRO A 216 17.80 -5.04 4.35
C PRO A 216 16.76 -5.21 5.48
N GLU A 217 17.17 -5.76 6.62
CA GLU A 217 16.31 -5.98 7.79
C GLU A 217 15.83 -4.70 8.48
N GLU A 218 16.39 -3.55 8.13
CA GLU A 218 16.00 -2.25 8.71
C GLU A 218 14.82 -1.59 7.97
N ALA A 219 14.45 -2.08 6.78
CA ALA A 219 13.50 -1.40 5.89
C ALA A 219 12.17 -1.04 6.56
N LEU A 220 11.60 -1.92 7.39
CA LEU A 220 10.31 -1.68 8.03
C LEU A 220 10.35 -0.53 9.04
N TYR A 221 11.49 -0.32 9.72
CA TYR A 221 11.64 0.80 10.66
C TYR A 221 11.52 2.15 9.94
N TYR A 222 12.10 2.28 8.74
CA TYR A 222 12.00 3.49 7.92
C TYR A 222 10.57 3.77 7.49
N VAL A 223 9.81 2.74 7.11
CA VAL A 223 8.39 2.87 6.76
C VAL A 223 7.57 3.36 7.95
N VAL A 224 7.78 2.75 9.13
CA VAL A 224 7.01 3.07 10.34
C VAL A 224 7.40 4.44 10.90
N ALA A 225 8.70 4.77 10.94
CA ALA A 225 9.17 6.09 11.38
C ALA A 225 8.59 7.20 10.50
N MET A 226 8.62 7.03 9.17
CA MET A 226 8.04 8.00 8.25
C MET A 226 6.52 8.12 8.39
N ARG A 227 5.82 7.01 8.62
CA ARG A 227 4.39 7.01 8.90
C ARG A 227 4.08 7.80 10.19
N ASN A 228 4.85 7.58 11.25
CA ASN A 228 4.69 8.30 12.53
C ASN A 228 4.89 9.81 12.34
N LEU A 229 5.98 10.21 11.71
CA LEU A 229 6.25 11.61 11.35
C LEU A 229 5.09 12.19 10.55
N PHE A 230 4.62 11.48 9.51
CA PHE A 230 3.53 11.95 8.66
C PHE A 230 2.22 12.08 9.42
N ASN A 231 1.91 11.12 10.30
CA ASN A 231 0.68 11.13 11.08
C ASN A 231 0.60 12.34 12.02
N GLU A 232 1.74 12.72 12.62
CA GLU A 232 1.81 13.81 13.59
C GLU A 232 1.96 15.19 12.94
N HIS A 233 2.80 15.31 11.91
CA HIS A 233 3.15 16.60 11.31
C HIS A 233 2.40 16.94 10.01
N GLY A 234 1.62 16.00 9.46
CA GLY A 234 0.84 16.22 8.24
C GLY A 234 -0.33 17.17 8.46
N ASP A 235 -0.59 18.04 7.49
CA ASP A 235 -1.71 18.97 7.55
C ASP A 235 -3.03 18.23 7.34
N ARG A 236 -3.91 18.25 8.35
CA ARG A 236 -5.25 17.66 8.30
C ARG A 236 -6.32 18.69 7.96
N LYS A 237 -6.00 19.98 7.99
CA LYS A 237 -6.95 21.08 7.76
C LYS A 237 -7.02 21.45 6.29
N ILE A 238 -5.87 21.57 5.62
CA ILE A 238 -5.77 21.99 4.22
C ILE A 238 -5.50 20.78 3.35
N ARG A 239 -6.55 20.17 2.76
CA ARG A 239 -6.44 18.95 1.94
C ARG A 239 -5.43 19.05 0.79
N GLY A 240 -5.27 20.23 0.19
CA GLY A 240 -4.27 20.49 -0.87
C GLY A 240 -2.81 20.40 -0.37
N LYS A 241 -2.58 20.61 0.93
CA LYS A 241 -1.27 20.58 1.59
C LYS A 241 -1.07 19.35 2.50
N ALA A 242 -1.98 18.39 2.47
CA ALA A 242 -1.99 17.25 3.37
C ALA A 242 -0.99 16.13 3.01
N ARG A 243 -0.34 16.15 1.82
CA ARG A 243 0.66 15.13 1.45
C ARG A 243 1.97 15.32 2.20
N LEU A 244 2.67 14.21 2.48
CA LEU A 244 3.94 14.17 3.21
C LEU A 244 4.97 15.17 2.66
N ARG A 245 5.10 15.30 1.33
CA ARG A 245 6.03 16.24 0.70
C ARG A 245 5.88 17.69 1.19
N PHE A 246 4.71 18.11 1.65
CA PHE A 246 4.50 19.46 2.15
C PHE A 246 5.13 19.70 3.53
N ILE A 247 5.36 18.63 4.30
CA ILE A 247 6.20 18.71 5.52
C ILE A 247 7.64 19.02 5.12
N LEU A 248 8.17 18.28 4.13
CA LEU A 248 9.51 18.51 3.60
C LEU A 248 9.67 19.92 3.01
N ILE A 249 8.69 20.40 2.23
CA ILE A 249 8.71 21.77 1.67
C ILE A 249 8.69 22.82 2.78
N ARG A 250 7.87 22.62 3.83
CA ARG A 250 7.74 23.57 4.94
C ARG A 250 8.99 23.65 5.81
N LEU A 251 9.63 22.52 6.08
CA LEU A 251 10.79 22.44 6.98
C LEU A 251 12.13 22.69 6.28
N GLY A 252 12.22 22.37 4.99
CA GLY A 252 13.48 22.20 4.28
C GLY A 252 14.14 20.85 4.59
N GLU A 253 15.12 20.47 3.77
CA GLU A 253 15.71 19.12 3.79
C GLU A 253 16.41 18.81 5.11
N GLU A 254 17.27 19.72 5.58
CA GLU A 254 18.05 19.52 6.82
C GLU A 254 17.16 19.28 8.05
N LYS A 255 16.16 20.13 8.26
CA LYS A 255 15.25 20.00 9.40
C LYS A 255 14.35 18.78 9.25
N PHE A 256 13.95 18.44 8.04
CA PHE A 256 13.17 17.24 7.78
C PHE A 256 13.96 15.97 8.09
N LEU A 257 15.21 15.89 7.64
CA LEU A 257 16.12 14.76 7.96
C LEU A 257 16.36 14.63 9.46
N LYS A 258 16.63 15.73 10.15
CA LYS A 258 16.79 15.72 11.62
C LYS A 258 15.54 15.21 12.32
N LEU A 259 14.37 15.71 11.90
CA LEU A 259 13.08 15.26 12.45
C LEU A 259 12.86 13.77 12.18
N PHE A 260 13.09 13.31 10.96
CA PHE A 260 12.94 11.91 10.60
C PHE A 260 13.85 10.99 11.40
N ASN A 261 15.14 11.37 11.57
CA ASN A 261 16.08 10.59 12.35
C ASN A 261 15.65 10.49 13.83
N ASN A 262 15.10 11.55 14.42
CA ASN A 262 14.55 11.48 15.78
C ASN A 262 13.43 10.44 15.89
N TYR A 263 12.49 10.41 14.93
CA TYR A 263 11.41 9.38 14.88
C TYR A 263 11.96 7.97 14.71
N LEU A 264 13.02 7.81 13.92
CA LEU A 264 13.68 6.52 13.72
C LEU A 264 14.38 6.03 14.97
N ASP A 265 15.16 6.89 15.63
CA ASP A 265 15.89 6.57 16.86
C ASP A 265 14.93 6.24 18.01
N ASP A 266 13.86 7.00 18.16
CA ASP A 266 12.83 6.74 19.17
C ASP A 266 12.09 5.42 18.89
N LEU A 267 11.87 5.11 17.63
CA LEU A 267 11.26 3.84 17.24
C LEU A 267 12.15 2.65 17.59
N TYR A 268 13.45 2.70 17.28
CA TYR A 268 14.40 1.64 17.64
C TYR A 268 14.43 1.40 19.16
N LYS A 269 14.48 2.47 19.96
CA LYS A 269 14.45 2.37 21.43
C LYS A 269 13.15 1.73 21.94
N LYS A 270 12.02 2.06 21.32
CA LYS A 270 10.68 1.63 21.77
C LYS A 270 10.37 0.19 21.44
N VAL A 271 10.77 -0.30 20.27
CA VAL A 271 10.27 -1.57 19.73
C VAL A 271 11.35 -2.66 19.59
N GLY A 272 12.64 -2.33 19.80
CA GLY A 272 13.76 -3.26 19.61
C GLY A 272 13.68 -3.96 18.25
N ASP A 273 13.84 -5.28 18.20
CA ASP A 273 13.89 -6.07 16.96
C ASP A 273 12.52 -6.44 16.38
N LYS A 274 11.41 -5.86 16.86
CA LYS A 274 10.06 -6.23 16.44
C LYS A 274 9.88 -6.26 14.92
N TYR A 275 10.26 -5.19 14.22
CA TYR A 275 10.05 -5.09 12.78
C TYR A 275 11.04 -5.92 11.97
N LYS A 276 12.25 -6.09 12.48
CA LYS A 276 13.23 -7.03 11.93
C LYS A 276 12.67 -8.45 11.94
N ASN A 277 12.10 -8.90 13.05
CA ASN A 277 11.53 -10.23 13.18
C ASN A 277 10.37 -10.45 12.21
N ILE A 278 9.44 -9.48 12.08
CA ILE A 278 8.34 -9.53 11.10
C ILE A 278 8.89 -9.70 9.67
N LEU A 279 9.93 -8.97 9.32
CA LEU A 279 10.52 -9.05 8.00
C LEU A 279 11.21 -10.40 7.76
N LEU A 280 11.99 -10.88 8.75
CA LEU A 280 12.67 -12.18 8.64
C LEU A 280 11.67 -13.34 8.51
N GLU A 281 10.52 -13.27 9.20
CA GLU A 281 9.42 -14.24 9.02
C GLU A 281 8.89 -14.25 7.56
N GLU A 282 8.71 -13.08 6.95
CA GLU A 282 8.22 -13.00 5.56
C GLU A 282 9.29 -13.46 4.56
N ILE A 283 10.57 -13.16 4.79
CA ILE A 283 11.68 -13.67 3.97
C ILE A 283 11.75 -15.18 4.04
N GLU A 284 11.64 -15.77 5.23
CA GLU A 284 11.67 -17.22 5.43
C GLU A 284 10.50 -17.93 4.75
N LYS A 285 9.28 -17.36 4.82
CA LYS A 285 8.11 -17.88 4.12
C LYS A 285 8.22 -17.77 2.60
N TYR A 286 9.05 -16.87 2.12
CA TYR A 286 9.24 -16.60 0.69
C TYR A 286 10.29 -17.52 0.05
N LYS A 287 10.73 -18.58 0.70
CA LYS A 287 11.68 -19.53 0.14
C LYS A 287 11.12 -20.11 -1.15
N ASN A 288 11.63 -19.57 -2.25
CA ASN A 288 11.47 -20.08 -3.62
C ASN A 288 10.03 -20.30 -4.11
N PRO A 289 9.25 -19.23 -4.38
CA PRO A 289 7.88 -19.37 -4.89
C PRO A 289 7.82 -19.87 -6.34
N TYR A 290 8.94 -19.97 -7.02
CA TYR A 290 9.03 -20.38 -8.43
C TYR A 290 10.11 -21.44 -8.63
N GLU A 291 9.83 -22.68 -8.28
CA GLU A 291 10.37 -23.76 -9.07
C GLU A 291 9.75 -23.62 -10.47
N VAL A 292 10.46 -23.04 -11.39
CA VAL A 292 10.17 -23.17 -12.81
C VAL A 292 10.33 -24.66 -13.12
N LYS A 293 9.23 -25.41 -13.06
CA LYS A 293 9.20 -26.72 -13.68
C LYS A 293 9.44 -26.44 -15.15
N ALA A 294 10.66 -26.78 -15.62
CA ALA A 294 10.96 -26.77 -17.03
C ALA A 294 9.85 -27.56 -17.73
N ILE A 295 9.19 -26.91 -18.69
CA ILE A 295 8.22 -27.55 -19.58
C ILE A 295 8.99 -28.53 -20.46
#